data_2a01767c1c6043e8ec8b575ff4e5804f
#
_entry.id   2a01767c1c6043e8ec8b575ff4e5804f
#
_cell.length_a   1.000
_cell.length_b   1.000
_cell.length_c   1.000
_cell.angle_alpha   90.00
_cell.angle_beta   90.00
_cell.angle_gamma   90.00
#
_symmetry.space_group_name_H-M   'P 1'
#
loop_
_entity.id
_entity.type
_entity.pdbx_description
1 polymer ?
#
loop_
_entity_poly.entity_id
_entity_poly.type
_entity_poly.pdbx_seq_one_letter_code
_entity_poly.pdbx_strand_id
1 'polypeptide(L)'
;MPSLKDLKNRIGSVKSTQKITSAMKMVAAAKLRKAQEQAIASRPYCSSMEKIVSSLSNKLIDNAPELLKGKKEIKKQLLVVFSADRGLCGGFNGSISRAVKLEVKKSKDLGIETKLLFVGRKSADTLKKDFQHHIVEIITGNSTNPIYSDSSSISSKIVNLFQSDEFGSCKIIFNKFISAITQEVTLKSVIPIETNNEDASYKNQVNSVYEYEPSEEVILEELLSKNIATQLFSAQMESTASELAARMTAMDNATRNAGDLIYRLTLIYNRTRQAFITKELIEIISGAEAL
;
A
#
# COMPACT_ATOMS: atom_id res chain seq x y z
N MET A 1 -6.47 39.41 -20.60
CA MET A 1 -7.47 38.73 -19.72
C MET A 1 -8.00 37.52 -20.44
N PRO A 2 -8.29 36.40 -19.75
CA PRO A 2 -8.90 35.23 -20.41
C PRO A 2 -10.27 35.61 -21.01
N SER A 3 -10.61 35.09 -22.16
CA SER A 3 -11.87 35.37 -22.82
C SER A 3 -13.05 34.77 -22.02
N LEU A 4 -14.25 35.32 -22.16
CA LEU A 4 -15.47 34.79 -21.54
C LEU A 4 -15.72 33.32 -21.96
N LYS A 5 -15.39 32.99 -23.20
CA LYS A 5 -15.49 31.62 -23.74
C LYS A 5 -14.53 30.65 -23.03
N ASP A 6 -13.29 31.08 -22.79
CA ASP A 6 -12.28 30.27 -22.09
C ASP A 6 -12.68 30.02 -20.64
N LEU A 7 -13.18 31.05 -19.94
CA LEU A 7 -13.66 30.90 -18.57
C LEU A 7 -14.85 29.92 -18.50
N LYS A 8 -15.80 30.01 -19.43
CA LYS A 8 -16.94 29.11 -19.51
C LYS A 8 -16.51 27.66 -19.76
N ASN A 9 -15.57 27.45 -20.71
CA ASN A 9 -15.01 26.13 -21.01
C ASN A 9 -14.29 25.56 -19.79
N ARG A 10 -13.49 26.37 -19.07
CA ARG A 10 -12.78 25.96 -17.88
C ARG A 10 -13.72 25.59 -16.74
N ILE A 11 -14.79 26.34 -16.53
CA ILE A 11 -15.84 25.99 -15.54
C ILE A 11 -16.48 24.63 -15.92
N GLY A 12 -16.80 24.42 -17.19
CA GLY A 12 -17.33 23.13 -17.69
C GLY A 12 -16.40 21.94 -17.44
N SER A 13 -15.11 22.11 -17.74
CA SER A 13 -14.08 21.10 -17.51
C SER A 13 -13.92 20.75 -16.02
N VAL A 14 -13.86 21.75 -15.13
CA VAL A 14 -13.74 21.52 -13.68
C VAL A 14 -15.01 20.88 -13.12
N LYS A 15 -16.22 21.22 -13.62
CA LYS A 15 -17.47 20.56 -13.24
C LYS A 15 -17.46 19.07 -13.63
N SER A 16 -16.92 18.72 -14.79
CA SER A 16 -16.76 17.34 -15.20
C SER A 16 -15.77 16.60 -14.29
N THR A 17 -14.63 17.20 -13.96
CA THR A 17 -13.65 16.65 -13.03
C THR A 17 -14.28 16.41 -11.65
N GLN A 18 -15.07 17.35 -11.13
CA GLN A 18 -15.78 17.22 -9.86
C GLN A 18 -16.73 15.99 -9.86
N LYS A 19 -17.48 15.80 -10.94
CA LYS A 19 -18.37 14.63 -11.07
C LYS A 19 -17.58 13.33 -11.07
N ILE A 20 -16.45 13.28 -11.80
CA ILE A 20 -15.58 12.10 -11.87
C ILE A 20 -14.98 11.79 -10.49
N THR A 21 -14.41 12.77 -9.80
CA THR A 21 -13.82 12.55 -8.47
C THR A 21 -14.86 12.14 -7.43
N SER A 22 -16.07 12.69 -7.49
CA SER A 22 -17.19 12.28 -6.65
C SER A 22 -17.60 10.82 -6.91
N ALA A 23 -17.69 10.39 -8.16
CA ALA A 23 -17.97 9.00 -8.50
C ALA A 23 -16.85 8.06 -8.02
N MET A 24 -15.58 8.46 -8.21
CA MET A 24 -14.43 7.67 -7.74
C MET A 24 -14.40 7.55 -6.22
N LYS A 25 -14.79 8.59 -5.47
CA LYS A 25 -14.97 8.54 -4.01
C LYS A 25 -15.98 7.46 -3.62
N MET A 26 -17.16 7.46 -4.27
CA MET A 26 -18.23 6.48 -3.96
C MET A 26 -17.79 5.04 -4.25
N VAL A 27 -17.13 4.81 -5.39
CA VAL A 27 -16.59 3.49 -5.73
C VAL A 27 -15.51 3.04 -4.74
N ALA A 28 -14.61 3.95 -4.33
CA ALA A 28 -13.58 3.65 -3.34
C ALA A 28 -14.21 3.31 -1.98
N ALA A 29 -15.22 4.05 -1.53
CA ALA A 29 -15.94 3.80 -0.28
C ALA A 29 -16.63 2.43 -0.26
N ALA A 30 -17.31 2.07 -1.37
CA ALA A 30 -17.99 0.77 -1.47
C ALA A 30 -16.99 -0.41 -1.43
N LYS A 31 -15.85 -0.28 -2.12
CA LYS A 31 -14.78 -1.28 -2.09
C LYS A 31 -14.05 -1.34 -0.75
N LEU A 32 -13.85 -0.18 -0.10
CA LEU A 32 -13.21 -0.11 1.21
C LEU A 32 -13.96 -0.93 2.25
N ARG A 33 -15.28 -0.83 2.30
CA ARG A 33 -16.09 -1.60 3.26
C ARG A 33 -15.80 -3.10 3.15
N LYS A 34 -15.84 -3.65 1.93
CA LYS A 34 -15.55 -5.07 1.68
C LYS A 34 -14.10 -5.42 2.05
N ALA A 35 -13.13 -4.60 1.65
CA ALA A 35 -11.71 -4.83 1.95
C ALA A 35 -11.43 -4.79 3.46
N GLN A 36 -12.08 -3.87 4.18
CA GLN A 36 -11.97 -3.76 5.63
C GLN A 36 -12.55 -5.00 6.33
N GLU A 37 -13.73 -5.45 5.95
CA GLU A 37 -14.34 -6.67 6.48
C GLU A 37 -13.42 -7.88 6.27
N GLN A 38 -12.83 -8.02 5.09
CA GLN A 38 -11.90 -9.10 4.77
C GLN A 38 -10.59 -9.00 5.58
N ALA A 39 -10.00 -7.81 5.70
CA ALA A 39 -8.78 -7.59 6.48
C ALA A 39 -9.01 -7.93 7.96
N ILE A 40 -10.12 -7.50 8.55
CA ILE A 40 -10.46 -7.81 9.94
C ILE A 40 -10.71 -9.31 10.12
N ALA A 41 -11.42 -9.97 9.20
CA ALA A 41 -11.71 -11.39 9.26
C ALA A 41 -10.45 -12.26 9.15
N SER A 42 -9.40 -11.80 8.48
CA SER A 42 -8.14 -12.54 8.34
C SER A 42 -7.25 -12.50 9.61
N ARG A 43 -7.37 -11.46 10.45
CA ARG A 43 -6.52 -11.25 11.63
C ARG A 43 -6.50 -12.41 12.64
N PRO A 44 -7.66 -13.01 13.03
CA PRO A 44 -7.66 -14.13 13.97
C PRO A 44 -6.89 -15.34 13.46
N TYR A 45 -7.02 -15.66 12.17
CA TYR A 45 -6.29 -16.77 11.55
C TYR A 45 -4.79 -16.51 11.56
N CYS A 46 -4.35 -15.32 11.17
CA CYS A 46 -2.94 -14.93 11.20
C CYS A 46 -2.36 -15.01 12.62
N SER A 47 -3.09 -14.48 13.61
CA SER A 47 -2.68 -14.54 15.02
C SER A 47 -2.59 -15.98 15.54
N SER A 48 -3.52 -16.85 15.18
CA SER A 48 -3.48 -18.27 15.58
C SER A 48 -2.32 -19.00 14.92
N MET A 49 -2.05 -18.73 13.63
CA MET A 49 -0.91 -19.29 12.91
C MET A 49 0.42 -18.87 13.55
N GLU A 50 0.57 -17.57 13.87
CA GLU A 50 1.77 -17.05 14.55
C GLU A 50 1.99 -17.70 15.92
N LYS A 51 0.92 -17.95 16.69
CA LYS A 51 0.99 -18.63 18.00
C LYS A 51 1.45 -20.09 17.84
N ILE A 52 0.90 -20.83 16.88
CA ILE A 52 1.28 -22.23 16.63
C ILE A 52 2.75 -22.32 16.21
N VAL A 53 3.18 -21.48 15.26
CA VAL A 53 4.57 -21.43 14.80
C VAL A 53 5.51 -21.05 15.95
N SER A 54 5.16 -20.07 16.76
CA SER A 54 5.96 -19.67 17.94
C SER A 54 6.06 -20.79 18.97
N SER A 55 4.95 -21.52 19.24
CA SER A 55 4.95 -22.65 20.17
C SER A 55 5.84 -23.81 19.70
N LEU A 56 5.75 -24.18 18.42
CA LEU A 56 6.59 -25.23 17.83
C LEU A 56 8.07 -24.83 17.78
N SER A 57 8.33 -23.59 17.41
CA SER A 57 9.66 -23.00 17.36
C SER A 57 10.38 -23.05 18.68
N ASN A 58 9.68 -22.78 19.77
CA ASN A 58 10.27 -22.83 21.13
C ASN A 58 10.62 -24.26 21.60
N LYS A 59 9.96 -25.27 21.02
CA LYS A 59 10.26 -26.67 21.34
C LYS A 59 11.47 -27.21 20.57
N LEU A 60 11.68 -26.75 19.33
CA LEU A 60 12.67 -27.28 18.38
C LEU A 60 13.92 -26.39 18.26
N ILE A 61 14.42 -25.80 19.36
CA ILE A 61 15.53 -24.82 19.36
C ILE A 61 16.78 -25.35 18.65
N ASP A 62 17.16 -26.61 18.87
CA ASP A 62 18.40 -27.18 18.33
C ASP A 62 18.28 -27.57 16.83
N ASN A 63 17.14 -28.11 16.40
CA ASN A 63 16.88 -28.61 15.04
C ASN A 63 15.94 -27.70 14.23
N ALA A 64 15.82 -26.41 14.60
CA ALA A 64 14.89 -25.51 13.91
C ALA A 64 15.33 -25.24 12.46
N PRO A 65 14.38 -25.28 11.50
CA PRO A 65 14.63 -25.00 10.08
C PRO A 65 15.29 -23.63 9.85
N GLU A 66 16.07 -23.50 8.77
CA GLU A 66 16.75 -22.25 8.41
C GLU A 66 15.80 -21.08 8.20
N LEU A 67 14.58 -21.33 7.72
CA LEU A 67 13.53 -20.31 7.58
C LEU A 67 13.17 -19.63 8.91
N LEU A 68 13.34 -20.34 10.01
CA LEU A 68 13.07 -19.83 11.35
C LEU A 68 14.27 -19.12 11.96
N LYS A 69 15.46 -19.75 11.89
CA LYS A 69 16.69 -19.20 12.48
C LYS A 69 17.26 -18.03 11.66
N GLY A 70 16.97 -17.98 10.36
CA GLY A 70 17.70 -17.14 9.41
C GLY A 70 19.11 -17.68 9.16
N LYS A 71 19.84 -17.02 8.25
CA LYS A 71 21.23 -17.35 7.97
C LYS A 71 22.15 -16.64 8.97
N LYS A 72 23.26 -17.30 9.35
CA LYS A 72 24.25 -16.74 10.31
C LYS A 72 24.86 -15.43 9.83
N GLU A 73 25.11 -15.27 8.52
CA GLU A 73 25.60 -14.03 7.91
C GLU A 73 24.58 -13.51 6.90
N ILE A 74 23.98 -12.38 7.19
CA ILE A 74 23.03 -11.71 6.29
C ILE A 74 23.81 -10.73 5.41
N LYS A 75 24.25 -11.18 4.24
CA LYS A 75 24.91 -10.32 3.22
C LYS A 75 23.90 -9.64 2.30
N LYS A 76 22.76 -10.29 2.07
CA LYS A 76 21.68 -9.81 1.20
C LYS A 76 20.34 -9.96 1.90
N GLN A 77 19.47 -8.98 1.73
CA GLN A 77 18.07 -9.03 2.20
C GLN A 77 17.11 -8.85 1.04
N LEU A 78 15.97 -9.51 1.10
CA LEU A 78 14.84 -9.28 0.22
C LEU A 78 13.82 -8.36 0.90
N LEU A 79 13.41 -7.30 0.22
CA LEU A 79 12.37 -6.40 0.68
C LEU A 79 11.16 -6.51 -0.25
N VAL A 80 10.07 -7.07 0.25
CA VAL A 80 8.81 -7.17 -0.47
C VAL A 80 7.99 -5.91 -0.21
N VAL A 81 7.64 -5.19 -1.25
CA VAL A 81 7.00 -3.87 -1.17
C VAL A 81 5.59 -3.93 -1.73
N PHE A 82 4.59 -3.76 -0.87
CA PHE A 82 3.20 -3.68 -1.29
C PHE A 82 2.83 -2.24 -1.63
N SER A 83 2.41 -2.00 -2.87
CA SER A 83 1.99 -0.69 -3.35
C SER A 83 0.78 -0.77 -4.28
N ALA A 84 0.20 0.38 -4.64
CA ALA A 84 -0.92 0.41 -5.56
C ALA A 84 -0.47 0.20 -7.02
N ASP A 85 -1.32 -0.42 -7.83
CA ASP A 85 -1.14 -0.46 -9.29
C ASP A 85 -1.53 0.87 -9.95
N ARG A 86 -2.45 1.61 -9.34
CA ARG A 86 -2.98 2.87 -9.86
C ARG A 86 -2.66 4.04 -8.94
N GLY A 87 -2.54 5.23 -9.52
CA GLY A 87 -2.42 6.49 -8.77
C GLY A 87 -3.74 6.99 -8.17
N LEU A 88 -3.77 8.25 -7.81
CA LEU A 88 -4.91 8.97 -7.23
C LEU A 88 -5.31 8.48 -5.83
N CYS A 89 -4.36 7.93 -5.07
CA CYS A 89 -4.51 7.49 -3.68
C CYS A 89 -3.73 8.39 -2.69
N GLY A 90 -3.68 9.69 -2.98
CA GLY A 90 -3.01 10.67 -2.11
C GLY A 90 -1.53 10.35 -1.86
N GLY A 91 -1.12 10.37 -0.60
CA GLY A 91 0.26 10.10 -0.17
C GLY A 91 0.64 8.63 -0.04
N PHE A 92 -0.28 7.69 -0.29
CA PHE A 92 -0.10 6.25 -0.05
C PHE A 92 1.18 5.68 -0.67
N ASN A 93 1.36 5.81 -1.99
CA ASN A 93 2.56 5.31 -2.67
C ASN A 93 3.82 6.09 -2.29
N GLY A 94 3.69 7.39 -2.04
CA GLY A 94 4.81 8.25 -1.64
C GLY A 94 5.36 7.90 -0.25
N SER A 95 4.50 7.53 0.70
CA SER A 95 4.93 7.10 2.04
C SER A 95 5.68 5.76 1.98
N ILE A 96 5.18 4.79 1.22
CA ILE A 96 5.86 3.51 0.97
C ILE A 96 7.23 3.74 0.31
N SER A 97 7.28 4.53 -0.76
CA SER A 97 8.54 4.79 -1.47
C SER A 97 9.60 5.45 -0.58
N ARG A 98 9.19 6.33 0.35
CA ARG A 98 10.09 6.93 1.34
C ARG A 98 10.60 5.89 2.35
N ALA A 99 9.71 5.01 2.84
CA ALA A 99 10.09 3.95 3.76
C ALA A 99 11.08 2.96 3.13
N VAL A 100 10.86 2.59 1.86
CA VAL A 100 11.81 1.76 1.10
C VAL A 100 13.19 2.42 1.01
N LYS A 101 13.25 3.71 0.65
CA LYS A 101 14.52 4.46 0.58
C LYS A 101 15.25 4.47 1.92
N LEU A 102 14.53 4.66 3.01
CA LEU A 102 15.10 4.66 4.36
C LEU A 102 15.63 3.28 4.75
N GLU A 103 14.86 2.22 4.46
CA GLU A 103 15.30 0.85 4.80
C GLU A 103 16.50 0.41 3.95
N VAL A 104 16.51 0.69 2.65
CA VAL A 104 17.66 0.42 1.77
C VAL A 104 18.91 1.17 2.26
N LYS A 105 18.77 2.43 2.69
CA LYS A 105 19.88 3.19 3.25
C LYS A 105 20.40 2.56 4.54
N LYS A 106 19.52 2.22 5.49
CA LYS A 106 19.90 1.55 6.74
C LYS A 106 20.64 0.24 6.48
N SER A 107 20.15 -0.57 5.55
CA SER A 107 20.78 -1.84 5.20
C SER A 107 22.15 -1.64 4.56
N LYS A 108 22.30 -0.64 3.69
CA LYS A 108 23.58 -0.28 3.09
C LYS A 108 24.59 0.16 4.14
N ASP A 109 24.17 0.94 5.15
CA ASP A 109 25.01 1.38 6.26
C ASP A 109 25.49 0.18 7.12
N LEU A 110 24.72 -0.92 7.13
CA LEU A 110 25.08 -2.20 7.75
C LEU A 110 25.87 -3.15 6.84
N GLY A 111 26.20 -2.75 5.62
CA GLY A 111 26.87 -3.59 4.63
C GLY A 111 25.99 -4.66 3.99
N ILE A 112 24.67 -4.55 4.10
CA ILE A 112 23.69 -5.52 3.58
C ILE A 112 23.16 -5.02 2.23
N GLU A 113 23.30 -5.83 1.18
CA GLU A 113 22.68 -5.56 -0.12
C GLU A 113 21.18 -5.83 -0.05
N THR A 114 20.36 -4.87 -0.49
CA THR A 114 18.90 -5.03 -0.51
C THR A 114 18.42 -5.31 -1.91
N LYS A 115 17.67 -6.40 -2.10
CA LYS A 115 16.91 -6.69 -3.31
C LYS A 115 15.44 -6.38 -3.09
N LEU A 116 14.76 -5.88 -4.14
CA LEU A 116 13.39 -5.35 -4.08
C LEU A 116 12.46 -6.21 -4.93
N LEU A 117 11.38 -6.70 -4.32
CA LEU A 117 10.27 -7.35 -5.02
C LEU A 117 9.03 -6.48 -4.82
N PHE A 118 8.48 -5.97 -5.90
CA PHE A 118 7.30 -5.11 -5.82
C PHE A 118 6.02 -5.90 -6.10
N VAL A 119 5.04 -5.74 -5.21
CA VAL A 119 3.64 -6.11 -5.43
C VAL A 119 2.85 -4.82 -5.61
N GLY A 120 2.61 -4.48 -6.89
CA GLY A 120 2.07 -3.19 -7.31
C GLY A 120 3.09 -2.31 -8.04
N ARG A 121 2.59 -1.56 -9.01
CA ARG A 121 3.42 -0.86 -10.00
C ARG A 121 3.93 0.50 -9.52
N LYS A 122 3.14 1.27 -8.75
CA LYS A 122 3.39 2.71 -8.58
C LYS A 122 4.64 3.05 -7.77
N SER A 123 4.95 2.29 -6.72
CA SER A 123 6.21 2.49 -5.99
C SER A 123 7.41 2.05 -6.81
N ALA A 124 7.27 0.97 -7.60
CA ALA A 124 8.30 0.53 -8.53
C ALA A 124 8.63 1.62 -9.57
N ASP A 125 7.61 2.21 -10.23
CA ASP A 125 7.79 3.30 -11.19
C ASP A 125 8.56 4.49 -10.59
N THR A 126 8.27 4.82 -9.32
CA THR A 126 8.92 5.92 -8.61
C THR A 126 10.37 5.62 -8.25
N LEU A 127 10.66 4.36 -7.87
CA LEU A 127 11.95 3.94 -7.36
C LEU A 127 12.89 3.39 -8.46
N LYS A 128 12.35 3.07 -9.64
CA LYS A 128 13.11 2.48 -10.74
C LYS A 128 14.33 3.28 -11.13
N LYS A 129 14.26 4.61 -11.09
CA LYS A 129 15.40 5.47 -11.44
C LYS A 129 16.60 5.29 -10.49
N ASP A 130 16.30 5.13 -9.20
CA ASP A 130 17.33 5.09 -8.16
C ASP A 130 17.81 3.65 -7.87
N PHE A 131 16.96 2.63 -8.10
CA PHE A 131 17.17 1.25 -7.65
C PHE A 131 16.95 0.19 -8.73
N GLN A 132 17.13 0.52 -10.02
CA GLN A 132 16.85 -0.42 -11.12
C GLN A 132 17.58 -1.76 -10.97
N HIS A 133 18.85 -1.75 -10.54
CA HIS A 133 19.67 -2.97 -10.38
C HIS A 133 19.30 -3.80 -9.12
N HIS A 134 18.54 -3.22 -8.22
CA HIS A 134 18.07 -3.90 -7.01
C HIS A 134 16.69 -4.58 -7.21
N ILE A 135 15.98 -4.26 -8.30
CA ILE A 135 14.63 -4.80 -8.55
C ILE A 135 14.76 -6.21 -9.13
N VAL A 136 14.20 -7.18 -8.40
CA VAL A 136 14.11 -8.58 -8.82
C VAL A 136 12.91 -8.78 -9.74
N GLU A 137 11.73 -8.35 -9.30
CA GLU A 137 10.48 -8.54 -10.06
C GLU A 137 9.45 -7.47 -9.65
N ILE A 138 8.53 -7.20 -10.58
CA ILE A 138 7.35 -6.34 -10.35
C ILE A 138 6.10 -7.14 -10.68
N ILE A 139 5.33 -7.50 -9.66
CA ILE A 139 4.07 -8.22 -9.78
C ILE A 139 2.94 -7.21 -9.83
N THR A 140 2.10 -7.26 -10.87
CA THR A 140 1.00 -6.32 -11.09
C THR A 140 -0.34 -7.04 -11.19
N GLY A 141 -1.43 -6.33 -10.96
CA GLY A 141 -2.80 -6.86 -11.10
C GLY A 141 -3.44 -7.35 -9.80
N ASN A 142 -2.66 -7.63 -8.77
CA ASN A 142 -3.13 -8.27 -7.54
C ASN A 142 -3.53 -7.26 -6.44
N SER A 143 -3.29 -5.95 -6.65
CA SER A 143 -3.50 -4.93 -5.60
C SER A 143 -4.97 -4.62 -5.30
N THR A 144 -5.88 -4.87 -6.25
CA THR A 144 -7.29 -4.45 -6.08
C THR A 144 -8.23 -5.52 -5.54
N ASN A 145 -7.88 -6.79 -5.64
CA ASN A 145 -8.66 -7.91 -5.15
C ASN A 145 -7.73 -9.07 -4.78
N PRO A 146 -7.08 -9.00 -3.61
CA PRO A 146 -6.12 -10.01 -3.21
C PRO A 146 -6.78 -11.39 -3.08
N ILE A 147 -6.11 -12.41 -3.64
CA ILE A 147 -6.50 -13.82 -3.56
C ILE A 147 -5.36 -14.57 -2.87
N TYR A 148 -5.69 -15.51 -1.99
CA TYR A 148 -4.68 -16.28 -1.26
C TYR A 148 -3.71 -17.02 -2.17
N SER A 149 -4.17 -17.56 -3.31
CA SER A 149 -3.32 -18.24 -4.29
C SER A 149 -2.17 -17.37 -4.82
N ASP A 150 -2.41 -16.07 -4.99
CA ASP A 150 -1.39 -15.13 -5.46
C ASP A 150 -0.31 -14.94 -4.39
N SER A 151 -0.72 -14.77 -3.13
CA SER A 151 0.20 -14.67 -2.00
C SER A 151 0.96 -15.97 -1.77
N SER A 152 0.34 -17.12 -1.99
CA SER A 152 0.98 -18.44 -1.95
C SER A 152 2.05 -18.57 -3.05
N SER A 153 1.76 -18.10 -4.27
CA SER A 153 2.73 -18.11 -5.37
C SER A 153 3.93 -17.20 -5.08
N ILE A 154 3.69 -16.03 -4.48
CA ILE A 154 4.76 -15.12 -4.04
C ILE A 154 5.58 -15.76 -2.92
N SER A 155 4.93 -16.43 -1.95
CA SER A 155 5.59 -17.15 -0.86
C SER A 155 6.51 -18.24 -1.39
N SER A 156 6.03 -19.06 -2.34
CA SER A 156 6.84 -20.11 -2.96
C SER A 156 8.08 -19.54 -3.67
N LYS A 157 7.95 -18.43 -4.37
CA LYS A 157 9.09 -17.74 -4.98
C LYS A 157 10.10 -17.26 -3.91
N ILE A 158 9.62 -16.68 -2.81
CA ILE A 158 10.48 -16.21 -1.71
C ILE A 158 11.23 -17.38 -1.08
N VAL A 159 10.54 -18.47 -0.79
CA VAL A 159 11.16 -19.68 -0.22
C VAL A 159 12.22 -20.27 -1.16
N ASN A 160 11.93 -20.38 -2.46
CA ASN A 160 12.89 -20.87 -3.45
C ASN A 160 14.13 -19.98 -3.54
N LEU A 161 13.96 -18.65 -3.56
CA LEU A 161 15.08 -17.69 -3.57
C LEU A 161 15.91 -17.77 -2.27
N PHE A 162 15.28 -18.02 -1.13
CA PHE A 162 15.96 -18.22 0.15
C PHE A 162 16.78 -19.52 0.15
N GLN A 163 16.21 -20.61 -0.35
CA GLN A 163 16.89 -21.91 -0.48
C GLN A 163 18.07 -21.86 -1.47
N SER A 164 17.98 -21.00 -2.50
CA SER A 164 19.06 -20.78 -3.49
C SER A 164 20.15 -19.80 -3.02
N ASP A 165 20.20 -19.45 -1.73
CA ASP A 165 21.18 -18.51 -1.16
C ASP A 165 21.17 -17.08 -1.76
N GLU A 166 20.08 -16.70 -2.44
CA GLU A 166 19.95 -15.36 -3.03
C GLU A 166 19.85 -14.26 -1.97
N PHE A 167 19.32 -14.58 -0.78
CA PHE A 167 19.25 -13.67 0.37
C PHE A 167 19.20 -14.44 1.71
N GLY A 168 19.56 -13.75 2.81
CA GLY A 168 19.56 -14.31 4.17
C GLY A 168 18.41 -13.85 5.05
N SER A 169 17.70 -12.77 4.65
CA SER A 169 16.53 -12.26 5.39
C SER A 169 15.50 -11.68 4.44
N CYS A 170 14.22 -11.74 4.84
CA CYS A 170 13.12 -11.18 4.08
C CYS A 170 12.26 -10.28 4.98
N LYS A 171 12.02 -9.06 4.53
CA LYS A 171 11.11 -8.11 5.19
C LYS A 171 10.01 -7.69 4.23
N ILE A 172 8.85 -7.33 4.78
CA ILE A 172 7.73 -6.77 4.03
C ILE A 172 7.48 -5.32 4.45
N ILE A 173 7.20 -4.45 3.47
CA ILE A 173 6.72 -3.08 3.69
C ILE A 173 5.31 -2.96 3.12
N PHE A 174 4.38 -2.53 3.95
CA PHE A 174 3.00 -2.30 3.59
C PHE A 174 2.38 -1.19 4.44
N ASN A 175 1.21 -0.69 4.05
CA ASN A 175 0.43 0.22 4.88
C ASN A 175 -0.61 -0.57 5.68
N LYS A 176 -0.50 -0.56 7.00
CA LYS A 176 -1.49 -1.10 7.92
C LYS A 176 -2.70 -0.17 7.98
N PHE A 177 -3.89 -0.74 7.86
CA PHE A 177 -5.12 0.02 7.98
C PHE A 177 -5.50 0.24 9.45
N ILE A 178 -5.52 1.48 9.90
CA ILE A 178 -5.97 1.88 11.23
C ILE A 178 -7.37 2.50 11.14
N SER A 179 -7.54 3.47 10.27
CA SER A 179 -8.82 4.13 10.02
C SER A 179 -8.89 4.67 8.58
N ALA A 180 -10.06 5.16 8.18
CA ALA A 180 -10.23 5.78 6.86
C ALA A 180 -9.31 7.00 6.64
N ILE A 181 -8.87 7.66 7.71
CA ILE A 181 -8.01 8.86 7.65
C ILE A 181 -6.54 8.49 7.91
N THR A 182 -6.28 7.48 8.76
CA THR A 182 -4.94 7.14 9.24
C THR A 182 -4.53 5.78 8.70
N GLN A 183 -3.42 5.74 7.97
CA GLN A 183 -2.73 4.54 7.52
C GLN A 183 -1.27 4.64 7.99
N GLU A 184 -0.71 3.54 8.45
CA GLU A 184 0.64 3.48 8.98
C GLU A 184 1.52 2.58 8.12
N VAL A 185 2.67 3.13 7.69
CA VAL A 185 3.66 2.32 6.97
C VAL A 185 4.33 1.39 7.98
N THR A 186 4.15 0.10 7.78
CA THR A 186 4.67 -0.94 8.65
C THR A 186 5.75 -1.74 7.94
N LEU A 187 6.87 -1.94 8.61
CA LEU A 187 7.94 -2.86 8.24
C LEU A 187 7.83 -4.08 9.15
N LYS A 188 7.74 -5.28 8.57
CA LYS A 188 7.65 -6.53 9.32
C LYS A 188 8.68 -7.52 8.78
N SER A 189 9.42 -8.20 9.68
CA SER A 189 10.27 -9.33 9.31
C SER A 189 9.42 -10.56 9.01
N VAL A 190 9.79 -11.29 7.96
CA VAL A 190 9.13 -12.53 7.55
C VAL A 190 10.12 -13.71 7.62
N ILE A 191 11.38 -13.46 7.30
CA ILE A 191 12.49 -14.38 7.45
C ILE A 191 13.68 -13.61 8.03
N PRO A 192 14.23 -13.97 9.19
CA PRO A 192 13.75 -14.98 10.14
C PRO A 192 12.37 -14.64 10.70
N ILE A 193 11.62 -15.67 11.06
CA ILE A 193 10.31 -15.49 11.69
C ILE A 193 10.57 -15.04 13.14
N GLU A 194 10.19 -13.79 13.45
CA GLU A 194 10.28 -13.26 14.80
C GLU A 194 9.29 -14.00 15.71
N THR A 195 9.83 -14.78 16.65
CA THR A 195 9.04 -15.33 17.72
C THR A 195 9.00 -14.32 18.84
N ASN A 196 7.84 -13.69 19.07
CA ASN A 196 7.64 -12.72 20.15
C ASN A 196 7.81 -13.43 21.50
N ASN A 197 9.04 -13.40 22.04
CA ASN A 197 9.33 -13.88 23.38
C ASN A 197 8.85 -12.92 24.51
N GLU A 198 8.28 -11.76 24.14
CA GLU A 198 7.95 -10.70 25.12
C GLU A 198 6.62 -10.90 25.86
N ASP A 199 5.72 -11.73 25.35
CA ASP A 199 4.50 -12.04 26.11
C ASP A 199 4.72 -13.17 27.12
N ALA A 200 5.49 -12.88 28.19
CA ALA A 200 5.64 -13.77 29.36
C ALA A 200 4.29 -14.17 29.99
N SER A 201 3.21 -13.44 29.72
CA SER A 201 1.84 -13.77 30.12
C SER A 201 1.27 -15.00 29.43
N TYR A 202 1.82 -15.40 28.24
CA TYR A 202 1.37 -16.59 27.51
C TYR A 202 2.04 -17.90 27.98
N LYS A 203 3.13 -17.84 28.77
CA LYS A 203 3.77 -19.06 29.33
C LYS A 203 2.82 -19.90 30.19
N ASN A 204 1.75 -19.31 30.71
CA ASN A 204 0.78 -19.99 31.57
C ASN A 204 -0.52 -20.46 30.89
N GLN A 205 -0.72 -20.18 29.59
CA GLN A 205 -1.98 -20.55 28.91
C GLN A 205 -1.85 -21.62 27.81
N VAL A 206 -0.63 -22.03 27.40
CA VAL A 206 -0.46 -23.02 26.35
C VAL A 206 0.18 -24.30 26.89
N ASN A 207 -0.44 -24.91 27.88
CA ASN A 207 -0.22 -26.33 28.21
C ASN A 207 -1.22 -27.24 27.49
N SER A 208 -1.77 -26.83 26.35
CA SER A 208 -2.44 -27.77 25.46
C SER A 208 -1.35 -28.60 24.78
N VAL A 209 -1.24 -29.84 25.19
CA VAL A 209 -0.39 -30.83 24.56
C VAL A 209 -1.05 -31.16 23.23
N TYR A 210 -0.56 -30.53 22.14
CA TYR A 210 -0.95 -30.94 20.79
C TYR A 210 -0.16 -32.23 20.46
N GLU A 211 -0.86 -33.25 20.00
CA GLU A 211 -0.26 -34.41 19.34
C GLU A 211 -0.06 -34.05 17.86
N TYR A 212 1.14 -34.28 17.36
CA TYR A 212 1.50 -33.93 15.98
C TYR A 212 1.73 -35.24 15.16
N GLU A 213 1.06 -35.34 14.01
CA GLU A 213 1.25 -36.41 13.05
C GLU A 213 1.68 -35.83 11.69
N PRO A 214 2.75 -36.29 11.02
CA PRO A 214 3.58 -37.48 11.38
C PRO A 214 4.70 -37.12 12.38
N SER A 215 5.27 -35.92 12.38
CA SER A 215 6.28 -35.44 13.34
C SER A 215 6.25 -33.92 13.45
N GLU A 216 6.71 -33.38 14.59
CA GLU A 216 6.79 -31.92 14.83
C GLU A 216 7.63 -31.19 13.77
N GLU A 217 8.73 -31.83 13.28
CA GLU A 217 9.66 -31.22 12.31
C GLU A 217 9.01 -31.07 10.92
N VAL A 218 8.37 -32.13 10.41
CA VAL A 218 7.69 -32.12 9.09
C VAL A 218 6.54 -31.12 9.07
N ILE A 219 5.76 -31.10 10.15
CA ILE A 219 4.65 -30.16 10.28
C ILE A 219 5.17 -28.73 10.34
N LEU A 220 6.27 -28.48 11.05
CA LEU A 220 6.85 -27.14 11.16
C LEU A 220 7.30 -26.61 9.80
N GLU A 221 7.98 -27.41 8.96
CA GLU A 221 8.40 -26.97 7.62
C GLU A 221 7.21 -26.58 6.74
N GLU A 222 6.14 -27.36 6.75
CA GLU A 222 4.92 -27.05 6.00
C GLU A 222 4.22 -25.80 6.56
N LEU A 223 4.13 -25.68 7.88
CA LEU A 223 3.53 -24.52 8.54
C LEU A 223 4.33 -23.24 8.31
N LEU A 224 5.66 -23.31 8.25
CA LEU A 224 6.50 -22.13 7.98
C LEU A 224 6.20 -21.55 6.59
N SER A 225 6.12 -22.40 5.56
CA SER A 225 5.75 -21.97 4.20
C SER A 225 4.35 -21.39 4.15
N LYS A 226 3.37 -22.00 4.82
CA LYS A 226 2.00 -21.50 4.93
C LYS A 226 1.93 -20.21 5.74
N ASN A 227 2.74 -20.07 6.78
CA ASN A 227 2.81 -18.86 7.59
C ASN A 227 3.32 -17.66 6.78
N ILE A 228 4.38 -17.85 5.97
CA ILE A 228 4.88 -16.80 5.07
C ILE A 228 3.76 -16.38 4.10
N ALA A 229 3.08 -17.32 3.45
CA ALA A 229 1.95 -17.01 2.55
C ALA A 229 0.82 -16.25 3.27
N THR A 230 0.51 -16.63 4.49
CA THR A 230 -0.52 -16.00 5.32
C THR A 230 -0.14 -14.58 5.72
N GLN A 231 1.12 -14.35 6.11
CA GLN A 231 1.62 -13.01 6.44
C GLN A 231 1.61 -12.09 5.22
N LEU A 232 2.03 -12.58 4.04
CA LEU A 232 1.96 -11.84 2.79
C LEU A 232 0.52 -11.50 2.41
N PHE A 233 -0.40 -12.46 2.53
CA PHE A 233 -1.82 -12.24 2.27
C PHE A 233 -2.43 -11.22 3.21
N SER A 234 -2.14 -11.29 4.51
CA SER A 234 -2.59 -10.31 5.50
C SER A 234 -2.05 -8.91 5.19
N ALA A 235 -0.75 -8.79 4.89
CA ALA A 235 -0.14 -7.51 4.50
C ALA A 235 -0.77 -6.93 3.23
N GLN A 236 -1.10 -7.77 2.25
CA GLN A 236 -1.77 -7.37 1.03
C GLN A 236 -3.21 -6.89 1.29
N MET A 237 -3.96 -7.56 2.16
CA MET A 237 -5.31 -7.14 2.57
C MET A 237 -5.29 -5.78 3.29
N GLU A 238 -4.40 -5.62 4.26
CA GLU A 238 -4.20 -4.36 4.98
C GLU A 238 -3.81 -3.22 4.02
N SER A 239 -2.87 -3.50 3.11
CA SER A 239 -2.42 -2.53 2.09
C SER A 239 -3.55 -2.14 1.14
N THR A 240 -4.39 -3.09 0.70
CA THR A 240 -5.56 -2.83 -0.16
C THR A 240 -6.60 -1.97 0.54
N ALA A 241 -6.93 -2.27 1.79
CA ALA A 241 -7.85 -1.46 2.59
C ALA A 241 -7.30 -0.03 2.78
N SER A 242 -6.01 0.09 3.09
CA SER A 242 -5.31 1.38 3.23
C SER A 242 -5.29 2.19 1.93
N GLU A 243 -5.06 1.55 0.79
CA GLU A 243 -5.10 2.19 -0.54
C GLU A 243 -6.48 2.75 -0.85
N LEU A 244 -7.53 1.96 -0.61
CA LEU A 244 -8.92 2.38 -0.87
C LEU A 244 -9.34 3.52 0.04
N ALA A 245 -8.94 3.51 1.32
CA ALA A 245 -9.16 4.59 2.26
C ALA A 245 -8.46 5.88 1.84
N ALA A 246 -7.17 5.79 1.50
CA ALA A 246 -6.40 6.93 1.00
C ALA A 246 -6.98 7.49 -0.30
N ARG A 247 -7.44 6.62 -1.20
CA ARG A 247 -8.12 7.03 -2.45
C ARG A 247 -9.43 7.72 -2.16
N MET A 248 -10.27 7.18 -1.28
CA MET A 248 -11.53 7.82 -0.88
C MET A 248 -11.29 9.23 -0.34
N THR A 249 -10.36 9.39 0.57
CA THR A 249 -10.02 10.69 1.18
C THR A 249 -9.43 11.66 0.14
N ALA A 250 -8.53 11.18 -0.73
CA ALA A 250 -7.95 12.01 -1.78
C ALA A 250 -9.01 12.50 -2.79
N MET A 251 -9.96 11.64 -3.17
CA MET A 251 -11.04 12.00 -4.08
C MET A 251 -12.07 12.93 -3.42
N ASP A 252 -12.32 12.80 -2.12
CA ASP A 252 -13.16 13.74 -1.37
C ASP A 252 -12.54 15.15 -1.36
N ASN A 253 -11.25 15.24 -1.05
CA ASN A 253 -10.53 16.51 -1.07
C ASN A 253 -10.49 17.12 -2.49
N ALA A 254 -10.26 16.29 -3.52
CA ALA A 254 -10.29 16.75 -4.91
C ALA A 254 -11.67 17.28 -5.32
N THR A 255 -12.75 16.64 -4.87
CA THR A 255 -14.13 17.06 -5.14
C THR A 255 -14.46 18.40 -4.48
N ARG A 256 -14.04 18.60 -3.22
CA ARG A 256 -14.19 19.88 -2.52
C ARG A 256 -13.39 20.99 -3.19
N ASN A 257 -12.11 20.76 -3.47
CA ASN A 257 -11.25 21.71 -4.15
C ASN A 257 -11.78 22.11 -5.54
N ALA A 258 -12.37 21.15 -6.27
CA ALA A 258 -13.03 21.43 -7.54
C ALA A 258 -14.27 22.34 -7.35
N GLY A 259 -15.06 22.14 -6.30
CA GLY A 259 -16.18 23.00 -5.94
C GLY A 259 -15.75 24.45 -5.67
N ASP A 260 -14.71 24.63 -4.87
CA ASP A 260 -14.15 25.95 -4.55
C ASP A 260 -13.60 26.64 -5.81
N LEU A 261 -12.96 25.89 -6.68
CA LEU A 261 -12.44 26.42 -7.94
C LEU A 261 -13.58 26.84 -8.89
N ILE A 262 -14.66 26.06 -8.98
CA ILE A 262 -15.86 26.42 -9.75
C ILE A 262 -16.44 27.73 -9.23
N TYR A 263 -16.59 27.86 -7.92
CA TYR A 263 -17.10 29.09 -7.30
C TYR A 263 -16.25 30.32 -7.67
N ARG A 264 -14.93 30.24 -7.48
CA ARG A 264 -13.99 31.32 -7.84
C ARG A 264 -14.04 31.66 -9.31
N LEU A 265 -14.03 30.65 -10.20
CA LEU A 265 -14.11 30.88 -11.64
C LEU A 265 -15.45 31.51 -12.06
N THR A 266 -16.55 31.18 -11.38
CA THR A 266 -17.87 31.77 -11.66
C THR A 266 -17.91 33.24 -11.27
N LEU A 267 -17.30 33.62 -10.14
CA LEU A 267 -17.17 35.04 -9.75
C LEU A 267 -16.36 35.82 -10.78
N ILE A 268 -15.21 35.29 -11.21
CA ILE A 268 -14.37 35.91 -12.23
C ILE A 268 -15.16 36.06 -13.54
N TYR A 269 -15.86 35.01 -13.96
CA TYR A 269 -16.67 35.02 -15.18
C TYR A 269 -17.75 36.13 -15.13
N ASN A 270 -18.49 36.21 -14.03
CA ASN A 270 -19.55 37.21 -13.87
C ASN A 270 -18.98 38.63 -13.88
N ARG A 271 -17.86 38.89 -13.18
CA ARG A 271 -17.18 40.18 -13.18
C ARG A 271 -16.68 40.55 -14.58
N THR A 272 -16.04 39.64 -15.27
CA THR A 272 -15.54 39.88 -16.63
C THR A 272 -16.69 40.11 -17.60
N ARG A 273 -17.80 39.37 -17.46
CA ARG A 273 -19.01 39.54 -18.28
C ARG A 273 -19.60 40.95 -18.09
N GLN A 274 -19.74 41.40 -16.83
CA GLN A 274 -20.24 42.74 -16.52
C GLN A 274 -19.33 43.84 -17.11
N ALA A 275 -18.00 43.69 -16.95
CA ALA A 275 -17.04 44.64 -17.51
C ALA A 275 -17.11 44.67 -19.05
N PHE A 276 -17.31 43.55 -19.70
CA PHE A 276 -17.46 43.45 -21.16
C PHE A 276 -18.74 44.16 -21.63
N ILE A 277 -19.88 43.87 -20.99
CA ILE A 277 -21.16 44.54 -21.28
C ILE A 277 -21.05 46.05 -21.09
N THR A 278 -20.44 46.50 -19.98
CA THR A 278 -20.25 47.95 -19.72
C THR A 278 -19.37 48.59 -20.81
N LYS A 279 -18.30 47.91 -21.23
CA LYS A 279 -17.43 48.39 -22.31
C LYS A 279 -18.20 48.52 -23.63
N GLU A 280 -18.99 47.51 -24.04
CA GLU A 280 -19.82 47.58 -25.23
C GLU A 280 -20.84 48.72 -25.21
N LEU A 281 -21.48 48.91 -24.03
CA LEU A 281 -22.41 50.03 -23.85
C LEU A 281 -21.72 51.39 -24.01
N ILE A 282 -20.52 51.56 -23.42
CA ILE A 282 -19.75 52.82 -23.58
C ILE A 282 -19.34 53.02 -25.04
N GLU A 283 -18.90 51.97 -25.75
CA GLU A 283 -18.53 52.06 -27.16
C GLU A 283 -19.72 52.44 -28.06
N ILE A 284 -20.93 51.92 -27.78
CA ILE A 284 -22.16 52.27 -28.48
C ILE A 284 -22.55 53.74 -28.22
N ILE A 285 -22.54 54.19 -26.97
CA ILE A 285 -22.88 55.54 -26.59
C ILE A 285 -21.89 56.54 -27.21
N SER A 286 -20.58 56.30 -27.06
CA SER A 286 -19.56 57.17 -27.67
C SER A 286 -19.61 57.20 -29.19
N GLY A 287 -19.99 56.11 -29.83
CA GLY A 287 -20.22 56.06 -31.29
C GLY A 287 -21.46 56.83 -31.73
N ALA A 288 -22.51 56.85 -30.90
CA ALA A 288 -23.72 57.64 -31.16
C ALA A 288 -23.52 59.16 -30.96
N GLU A 289 -22.66 59.54 -29.99
CA GLU A 289 -22.30 60.97 -29.77
C GLU A 289 -21.34 61.53 -30.83
N ALA A 290 -20.63 60.65 -31.58
CA ALA A 290 -19.69 61.05 -32.63
C ALA A 290 -20.35 61.23 -34.01
N LEU A 291 -21.63 60.87 -34.14
CA LEU A 291 -22.47 61.09 -35.35
C LEU A 291 -23.29 62.39 -35.20
#